data_01546bbbe2cf533faf15eed154cbb997
#
_entry.id   01546bbbe2cf533faf15eed154cbb997
#
_cell.length_a   1.000
_cell.length_b   1.000
_cell.length_c   1.000
_cell.angle_alpha   90.00
_cell.angle_beta   90.00
_cell.angle_gamma   90.00
#
_symmetry.space_group_name_H-M   'P 1'
#
loop_
_entity.id
_entity.type
_entity.pdbx_description
1 polymer ?
#
loop_
_entity_poly.entity_id
_entity_poly.type
_entity_poly.pdbx_seq_one_letter_code
_entity_poly.pdbx_strand_id
1 'polypeptide(L)'
;MKAWPNEKKNGTGLYRSRFARILIAYMALMFLSLATKPAIAAAEDEVRATFDRFVAAQNAHDIKAVESLLLSSPDFLWITRGTPIWGHDAALKRFTALYDGTWRLDPEPSGLKITMISDGVAQVYIPIIFTIGATGQAAQQTKFLMNQVLVKTADGWRVSSILPIPVPPQ
;
A
#
# COMPACT_ATOMS: atom_id res chain seq x y z
N MET A 1 33.08 85.36 8.08
CA MET A 1 31.84 84.63 7.78
C MET A 1 32.19 83.16 7.56
N LYS A 2 31.79 82.23 8.52
CA LYS A 2 32.06 80.82 8.43
C LYS A 2 30.80 80.12 7.96
N ALA A 3 30.89 79.40 6.85
CA ALA A 3 29.82 78.58 6.33
C ALA A 3 29.77 77.19 7.08
N TRP A 4 28.57 76.79 7.39
CA TRP A 4 28.27 75.55 8.10
C TRP A 4 27.98 74.46 7.08
N PRO A 5 28.52 73.18 7.20
CA PRO A 5 28.16 72.11 6.32
C PRO A 5 26.90 71.35 6.84
N ASN A 6 25.98 71.13 5.94
CA ASN A 6 24.72 70.44 6.17
C ASN A 6 24.90 68.94 5.88
N GLU A 7 24.98 68.13 6.94
CA GLU A 7 25.12 66.68 6.86
C GLU A 7 23.75 65.99 6.97
N LYS A 8 23.16 65.59 5.86
CA LYS A 8 21.95 64.77 5.84
C LYS A 8 22.37 63.30 5.97
N LYS A 9 22.14 62.69 7.15
CA LYS A 9 22.25 61.23 7.36
C LYS A 9 21.02 60.54 6.80
N ASN A 10 21.14 59.86 5.66
CA ASN A 10 20.14 58.93 5.13
C ASN A 10 20.24 57.60 5.86
N GLY A 11 19.45 57.42 6.94
CA GLY A 11 19.43 56.22 7.79
C GLY A 11 18.28 55.23 7.49
N THR A 12 17.76 55.11 6.27
CA THR A 12 16.55 54.30 5.99
C THR A 12 16.77 53.05 5.14
N GLY A 13 18.01 52.79 4.68
CA GLY A 13 18.28 51.65 3.76
C GLY A 13 18.44 50.28 4.43
N LEU A 14 18.94 50.24 5.65
CA LEU A 14 19.33 48.98 6.31
C LEU A 14 18.16 48.22 6.97
N TYR A 15 17.09 48.91 7.37
CA TYR A 15 15.93 48.26 7.98
C TYR A 15 15.06 47.49 6.98
N ARG A 16 14.90 48.03 5.76
CA ARG A 16 14.08 47.39 4.70
C ARG A 16 14.64 46.05 4.21
N SER A 17 15.96 45.88 4.22
CA SER A 17 16.60 44.63 3.73
C SER A 17 16.53 43.49 4.74
N ARG A 18 16.51 43.81 6.05
CA ARG A 18 16.40 42.78 7.12
C ARG A 18 14.98 42.23 7.23
N PHE A 19 13.95 43.09 7.15
CA PHE A 19 12.55 42.65 7.15
C PHE A 19 12.20 41.79 5.92
N ALA A 20 12.69 42.16 4.71
CA ALA A 20 12.48 41.38 3.50
C ALA A 20 13.12 39.96 3.59
N ARG A 21 14.32 39.85 4.16
CA ARG A 21 15.00 38.56 4.34
C ARG A 21 14.30 37.66 5.39
N ILE A 22 13.76 38.25 6.46
CA ILE A 22 13.00 37.53 7.49
C ILE A 22 11.67 37.05 6.93
N LEU A 23 10.96 37.85 6.14
CA LEU A 23 9.70 37.45 5.49
C LEU A 23 9.89 36.31 4.49
N ILE A 24 10.96 36.33 3.70
CA ILE A 24 11.31 35.27 2.74
C ILE A 24 11.67 33.97 3.49
N ALA A 25 12.39 34.07 4.61
CA ALA A 25 12.71 32.89 5.44
C ALA A 25 11.45 32.27 6.08
N TYR A 26 10.50 33.07 6.57
CA TYR A 26 9.23 32.59 7.09
C TYR A 26 8.33 31.98 6.01
N MET A 27 8.28 32.55 4.80
CA MET A 27 7.56 31.96 3.67
C MET A 27 8.19 30.65 3.23
N ALA A 28 9.51 30.53 3.18
CA ALA A 28 10.20 29.30 2.85
C ALA A 28 9.96 28.20 3.91
N LEU A 29 9.90 28.56 5.20
CA LEU A 29 9.58 27.62 6.28
C LEU A 29 8.12 27.15 6.24
N MET A 30 7.17 28.01 5.86
CA MET A 30 5.75 27.65 5.69
C MET A 30 5.54 26.74 4.46
N PHE A 31 6.31 26.88 3.37
CA PHE A 31 6.20 26.00 2.21
C PHE A 31 6.81 24.61 2.46
N LEU A 32 7.74 24.47 3.40
CA LEU A 32 8.35 23.17 3.74
C LEU A 32 7.44 22.27 4.59
N SER A 33 6.38 22.84 5.21
CA SER A 33 5.44 22.08 6.06
C SER A 33 4.23 21.49 5.31
N LEU A 34 4.11 21.67 3.98
CA LEU A 34 2.89 21.34 3.23
C LEU A 34 2.90 19.99 2.51
N ALA A 35 3.90 19.12 2.67
CA ALA A 35 3.97 17.91 1.84
C ALA A 35 4.55 16.65 2.50
N THR A 36 4.50 16.47 3.79
CA THR A 36 4.83 15.17 4.38
C THR A 36 3.58 14.52 4.91
N LYS A 37 2.91 13.70 4.07
CA LYS A 37 2.11 12.59 4.63
C LYS A 37 3.03 11.88 5.61
N PRO A 38 2.60 11.58 6.86
CA PRO A 38 3.42 10.80 7.77
C PRO A 38 3.85 9.53 7.04
N ALA A 39 5.10 9.11 7.17
CA ALA A 39 5.68 7.97 6.43
C ALA A 39 4.82 6.69 6.55
N ILE A 40 4.15 6.51 7.69
CA ILE A 40 3.21 5.41 7.93
C ILE A 40 2.01 5.48 6.98
N ALA A 41 1.37 6.64 6.81
CA ALA A 41 0.22 6.77 5.90
C ALA A 41 0.60 6.51 4.43
N ALA A 42 1.80 6.92 4.01
CA ALA A 42 2.31 6.62 2.69
C ALA A 42 2.56 5.11 2.51
N ALA A 43 3.09 4.43 3.54
CA ALA A 43 3.29 2.98 3.51
C ALA A 43 1.96 2.21 3.47
N GLU A 44 0.94 2.65 4.22
CA GLU A 44 -0.40 2.06 4.16
C GLU A 44 -1.04 2.22 2.78
N ASP A 45 -0.88 3.38 2.11
CA ASP A 45 -1.33 3.61 0.75
C ASP A 45 -0.63 2.65 -0.25
N GLU A 46 0.68 2.43 -0.11
CA GLU A 46 1.45 1.46 -0.91
C GLU A 46 0.96 0.02 -0.72
N VAL A 47 0.71 -0.39 0.53
CA VAL A 47 0.18 -1.72 0.88
C VAL A 47 -1.21 -1.92 0.27
N ARG A 48 -2.11 -0.92 0.42
CA ARG A 48 -3.44 -0.93 -0.20
C ARG A 48 -3.35 -1.11 -1.71
N ALA A 49 -2.54 -0.30 -2.38
CA ALA A 49 -2.35 -0.38 -3.82
C ALA A 49 -1.79 -1.75 -4.27
N THR A 50 -0.96 -2.39 -3.45
CA THR A 50 -0.45 -3.73 -3.72
C THR A 50 -1.55 -4.79 -3.57
N PHE A 51 -2.38 -4.69 -2.52
CA PHE A 51 -3.55 -5.55 -2.35
C PHE A 51 -4.53 -5.41 -3.53
N ASP A 52 -4.86 -4.19 -3.93
CA ASP A 52 -5.79 -3.93 -5.03
C ASP A 52 -5.28 -4.52 -6.35
N ARG A 53 -3.97 -4.35 -6.65
CA ARG A 53 -3.33 -4.97 -7.82
C ARG A 53 -3.38 -6.50 -7.74
N PHE A 54 -3.18 -7.07 -6.56
CA PHE A 54 -3.21 -8.52 -6.37
C PHE A 54 -4.62 -9.08 -6.61
N VAL A 55 -5.67 -8.41 -6.14
CA VAL A 55 -7.06 -8.79 -6.44
C VAL A 55 -7.35 -8.65 -7.93
N ALA A 56 -6.95 -7.54 -8.55
CA ALA A 56 -7.15 -7.31 -9.98
C ALA A 56 -6.45 -8.38 -10.84
N ALA A 57 -5.21 -8.72 -10.52
CA ALA A 57 -4.44 -9.76 -11.22
C ALA A 57 -5.10 -11.14 -11.12
N GLN A 58 -5.60 -11.50 -9.93
CA GLN A 58 -6.32 -12.74 -9.72
C GLN A 58 -7.65 -12.78 -10.51
N ASN A 59 -8.41 -11.70 -10.52
CA ASN A 59 -9.66 -11.59 -11.25
C ASN A 59 -9.46 -11.60 -12.78
N ALA A 60 -8.30 -11.15 -13.24
CA ALA A 60 -7.88 -11.23 -14.64
C ALA A 60 -7.28 -12.59 -15.03
N HIS A 61 -7.07 -13.51 -14.07
CA HIS A 61 -6.34 -14.77 -14.23
C HIS A 61 -4.92 -14.55 -14.80
N ASP A 62 -4.33 -13.37 -14.53
CA ASP A 62 -2.97 -13.02 -14.97
C ASP A 62 -1.93 -13.58 -14.01
N ILE A 63 -1.47 -14.80 -14.31
CA ILE A 63 -0.51 -15.52 -13.46
C ILE A 63 0.83 -14.79 -13.35
N LYS A 64 1.27 -14.05 -14.40
CA LYS A 64 2.51 -13.28 -14.35
C LYS A 64 2.41 -12.06 -13.44
N ALA A 65 1.27 -11.38 -13.51
CA ALA A 65 1.00 -10.27 -12.58
C ALA A 65 0.90 -10.78 -11.14
N VAL A 66 0.23 -11.92 -10.89
CA VAL A 66 0.18 -12.55 -9.56
C VAL A 66 1.59 -12.92 -9.08
N GLU A 67 2.40 -13.57 -9.91
CA GLU A 67 3.80 -13.93 -9.61
C GLU A 67 4.60 -12.71 -9.14
N SER A 68 4.51 -11.58 -9.86
CA SER A 68 5.23 -10.36 -9.53
C SER A 68 4.83 -9.73 -8.18
N LEU A 69 3.67 -10.09 -7.64
CA LEU A 69 3.13 -9.56 -6.38
C LEU A 69 3.34 -10.49 -5.19
N LEU A 70 3.70 -11.77 -5.43
CA LEU A 70 4.05 -12.70 -4.37
C LEU A 70 5.51 -12.54 -3.94
N LEU A 71 5.79 -12.84 -2.67
CA LEU A 71 7.17 -12.94 -2.18
C LEU A 71 7.80 -14.19 -2.79
N SER A 72 8.91 -14.02 -3.52
CA SER A 72 9.71 -15.14 -4.03
C SER A 72 10.52 -15.76 -2.90
N SER A 73 9.91 -16.66 -2.15
CA SER A 73 10.48 -17.32 -0.97
C SER A 73 9.97 -18.75 -0.83
N PRO A 74 10.79 -19.69 -0.35
CA PRO A 74 10.33 -21.01 0.07
C PRO A 74 9.40 -20.94 1.30
N ASP A 75 9.46 -19.84 2.07
CA ASP A 75 8.64 -19.62 3.28
C ASP A 75 7.30 -18.92 2.97
N PHE A 76 6.99 -18.65 1.69
CA PHE A 76 5.67 -18.18 1.31
C PHE A 76 4.60 -19.17 1.78
N LEU A 77 3.56 -18.69 2.46
CA LEU A 77 2.49 -19.55 2.98
C LEU A 77 1.13 -19.18 2.41
N TRP A 78 0.45 -20.14 1.82
CA TRP A 78 -0.98 -20.04 1.52
C TRP A 78 -1.74 -21.19 2.18
N ILE A 79 -2.68 -20.89 3.08
CA ILE A 79 -3.60 -21.89 3.61
C ILE A 79 -4.88 -21.88 2.77
N THR A 80 -5.19 -22.98 2.13
CA THR A 80 -6.41 -23.13 1.32
C THR A 80 -7.16 -24.39 1.74
N ARG A 81 -8.43 -24.25 2.12
CA ARG A 81 -9.29 -25.36 2.59
C ARG A 81 -8.61 -26.20 3.69
N GLY A 82 -7.93 -25.55 4.63
CA GLY A 82 -7.22 -26.23 5.73
C GLY A 82 -5.90 -26.88 5.33
N THR A 83 -5.46 -26.78 4.06
CA THR A 83 -4.20 -27.35 3.59
C THR A 83 -3.17 -26.23 3.41
N PRO A 84 -1.98 -26.31 4.05
CA PRO A 84 -0.90 -25.38 3.81
C PRO A 84 -0.20 -25.68 2.50
N ILE A 85 0.06 -24.62 1.72
CA ILE A 85 0.89 -24.63 0.53
C ILE A 85 2.10 -23.77 0.86
N TRP A 86 3.27 -24.39 0.91
CA TRP A 86 4.53 -23.72 1.17
C TRP A 86 5.30 -23.48 -0.11
N GLY A 87 5.93 -22.32 -0.20
CA GLY A 87 6.77 -21.90 -1.30
C GLY A 87 6.03 -21.19 -2.44
N HIS A 88 6.73 -20.22 -3.02
CA HIS A 88 6.26 -19.40 -4.12
C HIS A 88 5.79 -20.23 -5.34
N ASP A 89 6.62 -21.18 -5.80
CA ASP A 89 6.31 -21.96 -7.01
C ASP A 89 5.11 -22.88 -6.84
N ALA A 90 4.96 -23.48 -5.64
CA ALA A 90 3.81 -24.30 -5.31
C ALA A 90 2.52 -23.47 -5.30
N ALA A 91 2.58 -22.23 -4.79
CA ALA A 91 1.47 -21.30 -4.82
C ALA A 91 1.09 -20.91 -6.26
N LEU A 92 2.06 -20.58 -7.12
CA LEU A 92 1.81 -20.27 -8.54
C LEU A 92 1.17 -21.44 -9.28
N LYS A 93 1.67 -22.65 -9.08
CA LYS A 93 1.07 -23.87 -9.66
C LYS A 93 -0.40 -24.01 -9.20
N ARG A 94 -0.69 -23.71 -7.95
CA ARG A 94 -2.07 -23.75 -7.42
C ARG A 94 -2.97 -22.68 -8.03
N PHE A 95 -2.50 -21.44 -8.17
CA PHE A 95 -3.25 -20.38 -8.85
C PHE A 95 -3.55 -20.74 -10.29
N THR A 96 -2.55 -21.23 -11.05
CA THR A 96 -2.74 -21.67 -12.43
C THR A 96 -3.86 -22.69 -12.54
N ALA A 97 -3.87 -23.71 -11.67
CA ALA A 97 -4.91 -24.74 -11.68
C ALA A 97 -6.31 -24.22 -11.28
N LEU A 98 -6.39 -23.15 -10.48
CA LEU A 98 -7.67 -22.54 -10.13
C LEU A 98 -8.23 -21.68 -11.27
N TYR A 99 -7.37 -21.11 -12.09
CA TYR A 99 -7.76 -20.25 -13.22
C TYR A 99 -8.33 -21.02 -14.42
N ASP A 100 -8.22 -22.37 -14.43
CA ASP A 100 -8.91 -23.23 -15.38
C ASP A 100 -10.45 -23.24 -15.15
N GLY A 101 -10.89 -22.85 -13.97
CA GLY A 101 -12.30 -22.77 -13.58
C GLY A 101 -12.79 -21.34 -13.35
N THR A 102 -13.89 -21.21 -12.63
CA THR A 102 -14.36 -19.91 -12.14
C THR A 102 -13.58 -19.54 -10.88
N TRP A 103 -12.89 -18.41 -10.95
CA TRP A 103 -12.18 -17.81 -9.82
C TRP A 103 -12.38 -16.31 -9.83
N ARG A 104 -13.08 -15.79 -8.82
CA ARG A 104 -13.33 -14.35 -8.69
C ARG A 104 -13.31 -13.95 -7.23
N LEU A 105 -12.75 -12.80 -6.97
CA LEU A 105 -12.60 -12.15 -5.67
C LEU A 105 -13.36 -10.83 -5.66
N ASP A 106 -14.29 -10.68 -4.75
CA ASP A 106 -15.06 -9.45 -4.54
C ASP A 106 -14.83 -8.96 -3.09
N PRO A 107 -13.81 -8.12 -2.83
CA PRO A 107 -13.54 -7.54 -1.52
C PRO A 107 -14.66 -6.59 -1.08
N GLU A 108 -14.91 -6.51 0.25
CA GLU A 108 -15.79 -5.52 0.87
C GLU A 108 -14.95 -4.33 1.39
N PRO A 109 -14.77 -3.23 0.62
CA PRO A 109 -13.79 -2.18 0.94
C PRO A 109 -14.02 -1.49 2.29
N SER A 110 -15.27 -1.40 2.75
CA SER A 110 -15.63 -0.80 4.04
C SER A 110 -15.07 -1.59 5.23
N GLY A 111 -14.74 -2.88 5.04
CA GLY A 111 -14.14 -3.75 6.06
C GLY A 111 -12.61 -3.84 5.98
N LEU A 112 -11.97 -3.16 5.03
CA LEU A 112 -10.52 -3.21 4.89
C LEU A 112 -9.83 -2.54 6.07
N LYS A 113 -8.90 -3.29 6.69
CA LYS A 113 -8.00 -2.79 7.72
C LYS A 113 -6.56 -3.15 7.36
N ILE A 114 -5.70 -2.15 7.35
CA ILE A 114 -4.26 -2.31 7.20
C ILE A 114 -3.62 -2.00 8.56
N THR A 115 -2.72 -2.84 9.01
CA THR A 115 -1.96 -2.64 10.24
C THR A 115 -0.49 -2.74 9.90
N MET A 116 0.25 -1.65 10.07
CA MET A 116 1.70 -1.65 9.96
C MET A 116 2.27 -2.30 11.22
N ILE A 117 2.92 -3.46 11.06
CA ILE A 117 3.57 -4.20 12.17
C ILE A 117 4.96 -3.63 12.41
N SER A 118 5.65 -3.25 11.32
CA SER A 118 6.94 -2.56 11.32
C SER A 118 7.08 -1.76 10.02
N ASP A 119 8.20 -1.07 9.82
CA ASP A 119 8.47 -0.29 8.59
C ASP A 119 8.48 -1.16 7.32
N GLY A 120 8.69 -2.47 7.46
CA GLY A 120 8.78 -3.41 6.34
C GLY A 120 7.76 -4.54 6.38
N VAL A 121 6.82 -4.56 7.33
CA VAL A 121 5.82 -5.63 7.48
C VAL A 121 4.45 -5.05 7.75
N ALA A 122 3.46 -5.45 6.96
CA ALA A 122 2.07 -5.04 7.11
C ALA A 122 1.14 -6.26 7.12
N GLN A 123 0.06 -6.14 7.87
CA GLN A 123 -1.08 -7.06 7.84
C GLN A 123 -2.25 -6.38 7.15
N VAL A 124 -2.88 -7.09 6.22
CA VAL A 124 -4.12 -6.71 5.56
C VAL A 124 -5.21 -7.65 5.99
N TYR A 125 -6.29 -7.11 6.54
CA TYR A 125 -7.52 -7.81 6.84
C TYR A 125 -8.65 -7.23 6.01
N ILE A 126 -9.49 -8.10 5.40
CA ILE A 126 -10.68 -7.68 4.66
C ILE A 126 -11.70 -8.81 4.56
N PRO A 127 -13.01 -8.53 4.80
CA PRO A 127 -14.06 -9.43 4.38
C PRO A 127 -14.12 -9.47 2.84
N ILE A 128 -14.25 -10.67 2.27
CA ILE A 128 -14.18 -10.89 0.83
C ILE A 128 -15.09 -12.05 0.41
N ILE A 129 -15.76 -11.91 -0.72
CA ILE A 129 -16.53 -13.00 -1.31
C ILE A 129 -15.68 -13.66 -2.40
N PHE A 130 -15.55 -14.98 -2.33
CA PHE A 130 -14.94 -15.79 -3.37
C PHE A 130 -16.06 -16.47 -4.17
N THR A 131 -16.04 -16.30 -5.49
CA THR A 131 -16.85 -17.08 -6.41
C THR A 131 -15.96 -18.12 -7.06
N ILE A 132 -16.15 -19.39 -6.71
CA ILE A 132 -15.28 -20.49 -7.11
C ILE A 132 -16.11 -21.62 -7.73
N GLY A 133 -15.65 -22.14 -8.86
CA GLY A 133 -16.22 -23.33 -9.51
C GLY A 133 -15.15 -24.10 -10.28
N ALA A 134 -15.16 -25.42 -10.22
CA ALA A 134 -14.33 -26.21 -11.10
C ALA A 134 -14.83 -26.08 -12.55
N THR A 135 -13.96 -26.36 -13.52
CA THR A 135 -14.34 -26.35 -14.94
C THR A 135 -15.59 -27.20 -15.21
N GLY A 136 -16.59 -26.59 -15.82
CA GLY A 136 -17.88 -27.25 -16.13
C GLY A 136 -18.83 -27.43 -14.94
N GLN A 137 -18.51 -26.89 -13.76
CA GLN A 137 -19.37 -26.92 -12.58
C GLN A 137 -19.94 -25.53 -12.27
N ALA A 138 -21.11 -25.50 -11.64
CA ALA A 138 -21.67 -24.24 -11.13
C ALA A 138 -20.76 -23.63 -10.07
N ALA A 139 -20.45 -22.36 -10.22
CA ALA A 139 -19.67 -21.62 -9.25
C ALA A 139 -20.50 -21.35 -7.97
N GLN A 140 -19.82 -21.39 -6.83
CA GLN A 140 -20.41 -21.09 -5.52
C GLN A 140 -19.72 -19.88 -4.91
N GLN A 141 -20.51 -19.09 -4.18
CA GLN A 141 -20.02 -17.96 -3.42
C GLN A 141 -19.83 -18.34 -1.96
N THR A 142 -18.68 -17.96 -1.43
CA THR A 142 -18.34 -18.16 -0.01
C THR A 142 -17.69 -16.89 0.50
N LYS A 143 -18.16 -16.41 1.66
CA LYS A 143 -17.55 -15.29 2.35
C LYS A 143 -16.37 -15.77 3.18
N PHE A 144 -15.27 -15.03 3.09
CA PHE A 144 -14.07 -15.24 3.88
C PHE A 144 -13.68 -13.97 4.63
N LEU A 145 -12.99 -14.15 5.75
CA LEU A 145 -12.18 -13.13 6.39
C LEU A 145 -10.76 -13.35 5.88
N MET A 146 -10.37 -12.57 4.88
CA MET A 146 -9.03 -12.64 4.32
C MET A 146 -8.03 -11.98 5.25
N ASN A 147 -6.95 -12.69 5.52
CA ASN A 147 -5.81 -12.17 6.24
C ASN A 147 -4.55 -12.41 5.40
N GLN A 148 -3.78 -11.35 5.14
CA GLN A 148 -2.53 -11.42 4.40
C GLN A 148 -1.44 -10.69 5.15
N VAL A 149 -0.22 -11.21 5.08
CA VAL A 149 0.98 -10.48 5.48
C VAL A 149 1.70 -10.03 4.24
N LEU A 150 2.07 -8.76 4.20
CA LEU A 150 2.91 -8.19 3.15
C LEU A 150 4.25 -7.78 3.75
N VAL A 151 5.31 -7.97 2.96
CA VAL A 151 6.66 -7.54 3.32
C VAL A 151 7.21 -6.59 2.26
N LYS A 152 7.96 -5.58 2.71
CA LYS A 152 8.62 -4.62 1.82
C LYS A 152 9.95 -5.19 1.35
N THR A 153 10.12 -5.23 0.03
CA THR A 153 11.37 -5.64 -0.64
C THR A 153 11.98 -4.43 -1.37
N ALA A 154 13.13 -4.63 -2.01
CA ALA A 154 13.70 -3.60 -2.87
C ALA A 154 12.77 -3.19 -4.03
N ASP A 155 11.93 -4.13 -4.50
CA ASP A 155 10.99 -3.92 -5.61
C ASP A 155 9.58 -3.51 -5.14
N GLY A 156 9.41 -3.13 -3.87
CA GLY A 156 8.14 -2.74 -3.25
C GLY A 156 7.51 -3.84 -2.39
N TRP A 157 6.24 -3.67 -2.05
CA TRP A 157 5.52 -4.62 -1.20
C TRP A 157 5.17 -5.91 -1.94
N ARG A 158 5.32 -7.05 -1.24
CA ARG A 158 5.00 -8.39 -1.73
C ARG A 158 4.14 -9.13 -0.72
N VAL A 159 3.15 -9.89 -1.21
CA VAL A 159 2.35 -10.80 -0.38
C VAL A 159 3.24 -11.94 0.09
N SER A 160 3.38 -12.11 1.39
CA SER A 160 4.18 -13.16 2.05
C SER A 160 3.30 -14.32 2.54
N SER A 161 2.03 -14.02 2.91
CA SER A 161 1.09 -15.08 3.25
C SER A 161 -0.34 -14.75 2.87
N ILE A 162 -1.16 -15.80 2.64
CA ILE A 162 -2.57 -15.74 2.29
C ILE A 162 -3.34 -16.71 3.19
N LEU A 163 -4.19 -16.17 4.08
CA LEU A 163 -4.91 -16.93 5.09
C LEU A 163 -6.41 -16.61 5.02
N PRO A 164 -7.17 -17.19 4.08
CA PRO A 164 -8.62 -17.03 3.99
C PRO A 164 -9.30 -17.90 5.05
N ILE A 165 -10.04 -17.29 5.96
CA ILE A 165 -10.81 -17.94 7.00
C ILE A 165 -12.27 -17.96 6.55
N PRO A 166 -12.89 -19.11 6.28
CA PRO A 166 -14.28 -19.17 5.83
C PRO A 166 -15.22 -18.70 6.95
N VAL A 167 -16.23 -17.90 6.59
CA VAL A 167 -17.32 -17.53 7.47
C VAL A 167 -18.40 -18.64 7.38
N PRO A 168 -18.79 -19.27 8.50
CA PRO A 168 -19.85 -20.26 8.48
C PRO A 168 -21.15 -19.67 7.94
N PRO A 169 -21.99 -20.44 7.22
CA PRO A 169 -23.34 -20.03 6.88
C PRO A 169 -24.14 -19.70 8.15
N GLN A 170 -24.87 -18.61 8.13
CA GLN A 170 -25.80 -18.22 9.21
C GLN A 170 -27.17 -18.84 8.96
#